data_815f9535c11820543619f72a3d339d65
#
_entry.id   815f9535c11820543619f72a3d339d65
#
_cell.length_a   1.000
_cell.length_b   1.000
_cell.length_c   1.000
_cell.angle_alpha   90.00
_cell.angle_beta   90.00
_cell.angle_gamma   90.00
#
_symmetry.space_group_name_H-M   'P 1'
#
loop_
_entity.id
_entity.type
_entity.pdbx_description
1 polymer ?
#
loop_
_entity_poly.entity_id
_entity_poly.type
_entity_poly.pdbx_seq_one_letter_code
_entity_poly.pdbx_strand_id
1 'polypeptide(L)'
;MVWLLVGVGENDRETDPKQRDGRNRHGRVPALKRILREPLLQFLLLGGAIFAVSGLLSNHAPARSSTIVVTEGRIESLTAAFSLTWQRPPTPEELQGLIRDYVREEVAVREAVALGLDRDDVIIRRRLRQKLEFVSEDVAARAEPSDDQLRAWLTAHPGDFRIEPNYTFSQVYLDPGRRGANLAREAAQLLARLKREGSRADVAAEGDPFLLGHRFEALPARDVKSQFGGSFAAALDTLRPGRWQGPIESSYGLHLVHLHERVEGRMPALSEVRDAVRREWSNAQRVEANEALYRKLLERYSVTIEKPRPAAGADTAAEERRGERRR
;
A
#
# COMPACT_ATOMS: atom_id res chain seq x y z
N MET A 1 -2.26 -12.86 -52.50
CA MET A 1 -2.55 -14.26 -52.77
C MET A 1 -4.00 -14.28 -53.24
N VAL A 2 -4.20 -14.14 -54.56
CA VAL A 2 -4.52 -15.27 -55.47
C VAL A 2 -5.97 -15.70 -55.20
N TRP A 3 -6.88 -15.65 -56.08
CA TRP A 3 -7.18 -16.06 -57.43
C TRP A 3 -8.67 -15.73 -57.68
N LEU A 4 -9.10 -15.28 -58.77
CA LEU A 4 -9.27 -15.80 -60.14
C LEU A 4 -10.73 -16.22 -60.38
N LEU A 5 -11.35 -15.57 -61.33
CA LEU A 5 -11.67 -15.99 -62.68
C LEU A 5 -12.96 -16.77 -62.91
N VAL A 6 -13.64 -16.32 -63.91
CA VAL A 6 -14.14 -16.95 -65.19
C VAL A 6 -15.63 -17.31 -65.11
N GLY A 7 -16.41 -16.96 -66.07
CA GLY A 7 -16.46 -17.10 -67.48
C GLY A 7 -17.85 -16.63 -68.05
N VAL A 8 -17.87 -16.00 -69.08
CA VAL A 8 -18.19 -16.39 -70.53
C VAL A 8 -19.52 -17.10 -70.70
N GLY A 9 -20.31 -16.50 -71.56
CA GLY A 9 -21.48 -17.14 -72.16
C GLY A 9 -22.22 -16.21 -73.12
N GLU A 10 -21.82 -16.26 -74.32
CA GLU A 10 -22.36 -15.69 -75.56
C GLU A 10 -23.71 -16.32 -75.93
N ASN A 11 -24.67 -15.57 -76.43
CA ASN A 11 -25.27 -15.87 -77.76
C ASN A 11 -26.36 -14.87 -78.18
N ASP A 12 -26.10 -14.33 -79.33
CA ASP A 12 -26.88 -13.94 -80.51
C ASP A 12 -28.41 -14.06 -80.53
N ARG A 13 -29.02 -13.05 -81.08
CA ARG A 13 -29.69 -12.94 -82.38
C ARG A 13 -30.65 -11.72 -82.36
N GLU A 14 -30.34 -10.78 -83.18
CA GLU A 14 -30.94 -10.39 -84.44
C GLU A 14 -32.45 -10.07 -84.45
N THR A 15 -32.79 -8.82 -84.74
CA THR A 15 -33.43 -8.28 -85.97
C THR A 15 -33.90 -6.83 -85.77
N ASP A 16 -33.63 -6.08 -86.83
CA ASP A 16 -33.95 -4.72 -87.19
C ASP A 16 -35.41 -4.64 -87.72
N PRO A 17 -35.97 -3.50 -88.21
CA PRO A 17 -35.92 -2.07 -87.82
C PRO A 17 -37.33 -1.41 -87.77
N LYS A 18 -37.43 -0.19 -87.37
CA LYS A 18 -38.08 0.97 -88.03
C LYS A 18 -38.38 2.17 -87.07
N GLN A 19 -37.69 3.19 -87.30
CA GLN A 19 -38.15 4.56 -87.58
C GLN A 19 -39.34 5.15 -86.74
N ARG A 20 -39.07 6.22 -85.89
CA ARG A 20 -39.64 7.57 -86.07
C ARG A 20 -39.17 8.54 -84.95
N ASP A 21 -38.53 9.51 -85.45
CA ASP A 21 -38.55 10.97 -85.14
C ASP A 21 -39.37 11.38 -83.91
N GLY A 22 -38.72 12.15 -83.02
CA GLY A 22 -39.31 12.82 -81.86
C GLY A 22 -38.28 13.63 -81.10
N ARG A 23 -38.03 14.84 -81.57
CA ARG A 23 -37.30 15.84 -80.76
C ARG A 23 -37.81 15.93 -79.34
N ASN A 24 -36.93 15.72 -78.40
CA ASN A 24 -37.14 16.39 -77.13
C ASN A 24 -35.79 16.78 -76.50
N ARG A 25 -35.61 18.09 -76.38
CA ARG A 25 -34.52 18.74 -75.62
C ARG A 25 -34.70 18.43 -74.15
N HIS A 26 -33.89 17.61 -73.56
CA HIS A 26 -33.75 17.54 -72.11
C HIS A 26 -32.31 17.82 -71.72
N GLY A 27 -32.23 18.87 -70.89
CA GLY A 27 -31.00 19.44 -70.39
C GLY A 27 -30.09 18.42 -69.74
N ARG A 28 -28.81 18.48 -70.08
CA ARG A 28 -27.73 17.79 -69.41
C ARG A 28 -27.67 18.31 -67.96
N VAL A 29 -28.27 17.58 -67.03
CA VAL A 29 -27.99 17.75 -65.61
C VAL A 29 -26.54 17.22 -65.38
N PRO A 30 -25.63 18.02 -64.84
CA PRO A 30 -24.22 17.67 -64.80
C PRO A 30 -24.06 16.38 -63.97
N ALA A 31 -23.36 15.39 -64.57
CA ALA A 31 -23.07 14.09 -63.99
C ALA A 31 -22.49 14.15 -62.57
N LEU A 32 -21.88 15.30 -62.22
CA LEU A 32 -21.32 15.59 -60.92
C LEU A 32 -22.32 15.51 -59.75
N LYS A 33 -23.61 15.92 -59.96
CA LYS A 33 -24.65 15.85 -58.91
C LYS A 33 -25.17 14.43 -58.66
N ARG A 34 -24.98 13.51 -59.60
CA ARG A 34 -25.32 12.10 -59.42
C ARG A 34 -24.27 11.31 -58.67
N ILE A 35 -22.99 11.64 -58.94
CA ILE A 35 -21.83 11.03 -58.24
C ILE A 35 -21.80 11.45 -56.76
N LEU A 36 -22.13 12.69 -56.43
CA LEU A 36 -22.20 13.20 -55.06
C LEU A 36 -23.35 12.61 -54.22
N ARG A 37 -24.30 11.91 -54.84
CA ARG A 37 -25.43 11.24 -54.13
C ARG A 37 -25.20 9.74 -53.93
N GLU A 38 -24.05 9.20 -54.35
CA GLU A 38 -23.74 7.80 -54.12
C GLU A 38 -23.32 7.59 -52.65
N PRO A 39 -24.00 6.69 -51.90
CA PRO A 39 -23.73 6.43 -50.50
C PRO A 39 -22.26 6.08 -50.24
N LEU A 40 -21.61 5.45 -51.19
CA LEU A 40 -20.21 5.02 -51.11
C LEU A 40 -19.25 6.21 -51.16
N LEU A 41 -19.53 7.23 -51.97
CA LEU A 41 -18.76 8.45 -52.07
C LEU A 41 -18.93 9.33 -50.80
N GLN A 42 -20.15 9.38 -50.27
CA GLN A 42 -20.45 10.09 -49.03
C GLN A 42 -19.71 9.43 -47.85
N PHE A 43 -19.65 8.10 -47.79
CA PHE A 43 -18.90 7.37 -46.79
C PHE A 43 -17.39 7.62 -46.90
N LEU A 44 -16.87 7.65 -48.11
CA LEU A 44 -15.44 7.93 -48.38
C LEU A 44 -15.07 9.36 -48.02
N LEU A 45 -15.92 10.34 -48.34
CA LEU A 45 -15.72 11.75 -47.99
C LEU A 45 -15.82 11.95 -46.47
N LEU A 46 -16.79 11.31 -45.82
CA LEU A 46 -16.96 11.36 -44.36
C LEU A 46 -15.77 10.70 -43.64
N GLY A 47 -15.34 9.52 -44.12
CA GLY A 47 -14.14 8.83 -43.63
C GLY A 47 -12.87 9.66 -43.82
N GLY A 48 -12.70 10.25 -45.01
CA GLY A 48 -11.59 11.18 -45.30
C GLY A 48 -11.61 12.45 -44.44
N ALA A 49 -12.81 13.01 -44.20
CA ALA A 49 -12.95 14.17 -43.31
C ALA A 49 -12.63 13.81 -41.85
N ILE A 50 -13.12 12.67 -41.35
CA ILE A 50 -12.79 12.17 -40.00
C ILE A 50 -11.29 11.90 -39.88
N PHE A 51 -10.67 11.30 -40.89
CA PHE A 51 -9.23 11.05 -40.90
C PHE A 51 -8.41 12.36 -40.95
N ALA A 52 -8.83 13.35 -41.75
CA ALA A 52 -8.19 14.65 -41.80
C ALA A 52 -8.35 15.42 -40.50
N VAL A 53 -9.55 15.42 -39.89
CA VAL A 53 -9.81 16.03 -38.56
C VAL A 53 -9.01 15.30 -37.48
N SER A 54 -8.98 13.99 -37.50
CA SER A 54 -8.18 13.18 -36.57
C SER A 54 -6.67 13.48 -36.74
N GLY A 55 -6.18 13.61 -37.97
CA GLY A 55 -4.79 13.98 -38.25
C GLY A 55 -4.45 15.42 -37.77
N LEU A 56 -5.37 16.36 -37.93
CA LEU A 56 -5.21 17.74 -37.46
C LEU A 56 -5.26 17.82 -35.92
N LEU A 57 -6.11 17.03 -35.28
CA LEU A 57 -6.21 16.95 -33.81
C LEU A 57 -5.02 16.17 -33.20
N SER A 58 -4.54 15.14 -33.87
CA SER A 58 -3.36 14.37 -33.43
C SER A 58 -2.05 15.14 -33.57
N ASN A 59 -1.97 16.13 -34.50
CA ASN A 59 -0.81 17.01 -34.64
C ASN A 59 -0.67 18.05 -33.51
N HIS A 60 -1.57 18.04 -32.50
CA HIS A 60 -1.40 18.84 -31.29
C HIS A 60 -0.71 18.08 -30.15
N ALA A 61 -0.17 16.89 -30.38
CA ALA A 61 0.90 16.42 -29.51
C ALA A 61 2.07 17.42 -29.67
N PRO A 62 2.53 18.07 -28.59
CA PRO A 62 3.64 19.01 -28.71
C PRO A 62 4.78 18.28 -29.42
N ALA A 63 5.27 18.84 -30.52
CA ALA A 63 6.42 18.32 -31.23
C ALA A 63 7.51 18.06 -30.20
N ARG A 64 7.78 16.77 -29.92
CA ARG A 64 8.79 16.40 -28.91
C ARG A 64 10.07 17.05 -29.37
N SER A 65 10.50 18.07 -28.66
CA SER A 65 11.76 18.72 -28.95
C SER A 65 12.87 17.67 -28.99
N SER A 66 13.39 17.40 -30.16
CA SER A 66 14.55 16.50 -30.32
C SER A 66 15.84 17.12 -29.70
N THR A 67 15.72 18.34 -29.22
CA THR A 67 16.83 19.09 -28.61
C THR A 67 16.86 18.81 -27.11
N ILE A 68 18.00 18.40 -26.62
CA ILE A 68 18.31 18.32 -25.19
C ILE A 68 19.20 19.49 -24.84
N VAL A 69 18.70 20.40 -24.01
CA VAL A 69 19.48 21.54 -23.52
C VAL A 69 19.91 21.27 -22.09
N VAL A 70 21.20 21.15 -21.86
CA VAL A 70 21.77 21.08 -20.51
C VAL A 70 21.99 22.51 -20.03
N THR A 71 21.08 23.01 -19.21
CA THR A 71 21.12 24.38 -18.69
C THR A 71 22.21 24.54 -17.62
N GLU A 72 22.66 25.79 -17.39
CA GLU A 72 23.58 26.11 -16.30
C GLU A 72 23.08 25.60 -14.93
N GLY A 73 21.82 25.84 -14.59
CA GLY A 73 21.24 25.35 -13.35
C GLY A 73 21.23 23.81 -13.23
N ARG A 74 21.18 23.08 -14.37
CA ARG A 74 21.35 21.61 -14.34
C ARG A 74 22.80 21.24 -14.03
N ILE A 75 23.76 21.93 -14.63
CA ILE A 75 25.21 21.74 -14.38
C ILE A 75 25.52 22.02 -12.90
N GLU A 76 25.00 23.10 -12.34
CA GLU A 76 25.13 23.42 -10.92
C GLU A 76 24.53 22.31 -10.02
N SER A 77 23.34 21.81 -10.37
CA SER A 77 22.69 20.72 -9.62
C SER A 77 23.52 19.43 -9.64
N LEU A 78 24.10 19.06 -10.78
CA LEU A 78 25.00 17.91 -10.92
C LEU A 78 26.27 18.09 -10.08
N THR A 79 26.86 19.28 -10.12
CA THR A 79 28.04 19.65 -9.33
C THR A 79 27.74 19.58 -7.83
N ALA A 80 26.61 20.12 -7.39
CA ALA A 80 26.20 20.10 -6.00
C ALA A 80 25.96 18.66 -5.49
N ALA A 81 25.27 17.83 -6.27
CA ALA A 81 25.04 16.41 -5.92
C ALA A 81 26.35 15.63 -5.79
N PHE A 82 27.28 15.85 -6.72
CA PHE A 82 28.62 15.25 -6.65
C PHE A 82 29.36 15.69 -5.39
N SER A 83 29.34 16.99 -5.11
CA SER A 83 30.05 17.58 -3.97
C SER A 83 29.50 17.09 -2.63
N LEU A 84 28.18 16.85 -2.52
CA LEU A 84 27.57 16.25 -1.32
C LEU A 84 28.08 14.83 -1.07
N THR A 85 28.28 14.05 -2.12
CA THR A 85 28.72 12.66 -2.02
C THR A 85 30.21 12.54 -1.75
N TRP A 86 31.02 13.30 -2.51
CA TRP A 86 32.47 13.17 -2.51
C TRP A 86 33.20 14.22 -1.65
N GLN A 87 32.45 15.14 -1.02
CA GLN A 87 32.96 16.22 -0.15
C GLN A 87 34.01 17.12 -0.85
N ARG A 88 33.93 17.20 -2.17
CA ARG A 88 34.76 18.07 -3.04
C ARG A 88 34.04 18.37 -4.35
N PRO A 89 34.35 19.45 -5.05
CA PRO A 89 33.81 19.68 -6.38
C PRO A 89 34.36 18.68 -7.41
N PRO A 90 33.61 18.39 -8.51
CA PRO A 90 34.10 17.54 -9.59
C PRO A 90 35.23 18.20 -10.37
N THR A 91 36.16 17.41 -10.90
CA THR A 91 37.10 17.87 -11.90
C THR A 91 36.39 18.16 -13.23
N PRO A 92 37.00 18.89 -14.19
CA PRO A 92 36.41 19.13 -15.51
C PRO A 92 36.03 17.83 -16.24
N GLU A 93 36.85 16.79 -16.13
CA GLU A 93 36.60 15.46 -16.75
C GLU A 93 35.43 14.72 -16.06
N GLU A 94 35.37 14.79 -14.75
CA GLU A 94 34.24 14.22 -13.96
C GLU A 94 32.95 14.96 -14.30
N LEU A 95 32.97 16.29 -14.38
CA LEU A 95 31.81 17.08 -14.76
C LEU A 95 31.31 16.73 -16.16
N GLN A 96 32.20 16.57 -17.14
CA GLN A 96 31.82 16.09 -18.46
C GLN A 96 31.21 14.67 -18.42
N GLY A 97 31.72 13.80 -17.53
CA GLY A 97 31.14 12.49 -17.26
C GLY A 97 29.70 12.61 -16.78
N LEU A 98 29.47 13.43 -15.75
CA LEU A 98 28.13 13.67 -15.19
C LEU A 98 27.16 14.23 -16.23
N ILE A 99 27.62 15.16 -17.09
CA ILE A 99 26.78 15.69 -18.16
C ILE A 99 26.44 14.63 -19.20
N ARG A 100 27.39 13.78 -19.60
CA ARG A 100 27.11 12.66 -20.53
C ARG A 100 26.11 11.66 -19.95
N ASP A 101 26.25 11.34 -18.69
CA ASP A 101 25.32 10.40 -18.02
C ASP A 101 23.92 11.00 -17.89
N TYR A 102 23.82 12.29 -17.56
CA TYR A 102 22.55 13.01 -17.57
C TYR A 102 21.89 13.00 -18.96
N VAL A 103 22.64 13.30 -20.03
CA VAL A 103 22.08 13.26 -21.38
C VAL A 103 21.61 11.87 -21.77
N ARG A 104 22.36 10.82 -21.40
CA ARG A 104 21.97 9.43 -21.65
C ARG A 104 20.67 9.08 -20.92
N GLU A 105 20.55 9.47 -19.66
CA GLU A 105 19.34 9.29 -18.89
C GLU A 105 18.14 10.02 -19.52
N GLU A 106 18.32 11.28 -19.91
CA GLU A 106 17.26 12.10 -20.51
C GLU A 106 16.77 11.51 -21.84
N VAL A 107 17.68 11.00 -22.69
CA VAL A 107 17.33 10.28 -23.92
C VAL A 107 16.51 9.03 -23.59
N ALA A 108 16.99 8.22 -22.67
CA ALA A 108 16.31 6.98 -22.29
C ALA A 108 14.91 7.24 -21.73
N VAL A 109 14.75 8.25 -20.86
CA VAL A 109 13.46 8.63 -20.29
C VAL A 109 12.50 9.12 -21.38
N ARG A 110 12.96 9.98 -22.29
CA ARG A 110 12.11 10.47 -23.40
C ARG A 110 11.64 9.33 -24.31
N GLU A 111 12.52 8.41 -24.64
CA GLU A 111 12.16 7.25 -25.47
C GLU A 111 11.23 6.28 -24.72
N ALA A 112 11.49 6.01 -23.43
CA ALA A 112 10.61 5.16 -22.62
C ALA A 112 9.19 5.73 -22.53
N VAL A 113 9.05 7.04 -22.28
CA VAL A 113 7.75 7.73 -22.30
C VAL A 113 7.12 7.70 -23.70
N ALA A 114 7.94 7.84 -24.76
CA ALA A 114 7.48 7.73 -26.15
C ALA A 114 6.89 6.37 -26.47
N LEU A 115 7.49 5.31 -25.94
CA LEU A 115 7.03 3.94 -26.07
C LEU A 115 5.85 3.59 -25.13
N GLY A 116 5.50 4.51 -24.23
CA GLY A 116 4.42 4.30 -23.25
C GLY A 116 4.79 3.35 -22.12
N LEU A 117 6.07 3.17 -21.82
CA LEU A 117 6.54 2.29 -20.74
C LEU A 117 6.20 2.83 -19.35
N ASP A 118 5.78 4.09 -19.25
CA ASP A 118 5.29 4.74 -18.03
C ASP A 118 3.80 4.45 -17.77
N ARG A 119 3.07 3.93 -18.77
CA ARG A 119 1.62 3.71 -18.68
C ARG A 119 1.32 2.45 -17.88
N ASP A 120 0.40 2.59 -16.92
CA ASP A 120 -0.09 1.49 -16.06
C ASP A 120 1.01 0.75 -15.29
N ASP A 121 2.24 1.26 -15.27
CA ASP A 121 3.32 0.71 -14.46
C ASP A 121 3.11 1.07 -12.98
N VAL A 122 2.96 0.04 -12.14
CA VAL A 122 2.70 0.17 -10.70
C VAL A 122 3.86 0.87 -9.98
N ILE A 123 5.11 0.65 -10.42
CA ILE A 123 6.31 1.21 -9.79
C ILE A 123 6.39 2.70 -10.08
N ILE A 124 6.20 3.09 -11.34
CA ILE A 124 6.20 4.50 -11.76
C ILE A 124 5.07 5.27 -11.09
N ARG A 125 3.84 4.72 -11.09
CA ARG A 125 2.68 5.31 -10.41
C ARG A 125 2.93 5.49 -8.91
N ARG A 126 3.49 4.47 -8.26
CA ARG A 126 3.88 4.55 -6.84
C ARG A 126 4.91 5.64 -6.59
N ARG A 127 5.93 5.75 -7.46
CA ARG A 127 6.97 6.76 -7.33
C ARG A 127 6.47 8.18 -7.53
N LEU A 128 5.58 8.39 -8.50
CA LEU A 128 4.93 9.69 -8.72
C LEU A 128 4.07 10.10 -7.52
N ARG A 129 3.27 9.16 -6.96
CA ARG A 129 2.49 9.39 -5.75
C ARG A 129 3.40 9.77 -4.57
N GLN A 130 4.47 9.03 -4.32
CA GLN A 130 5.44 9.36 -3.26
C GLN A 130 6.07 10.74 -3.43
N LYS A 131 6.42 11.15 -4.66
CA LYS A 131 6.94 12.49 -4.93
C LYS A 131 5.90 13.58 -4.64
N LEU A 132 4.64 13.34 -4.96
CA LEU A 132 3.56 14.27 -4.69
C LEU A 132 3.31 14.42 -3.18
N GLU A 133 3.30 13.29 -2.44
CA GLU A 133 3.19 13.25 -0.98
C GLU A 133 4.34 14.03 -0.33
N PHE A 134 5.57 13.84 -0.81
CA PHE A 134 6.75 14.54 -0.31
C PHE A 134 6.65 16.07 -0.42
N VAL A 135 6.08 16.59 -1.52
CA VAL A 135 5.88 18.04 -1.69
C VAL A 135 4.92 18.59 -0.63
N SER A 136 3.91 17.80 -0.18
CA SER A 136 2.99 18.23 0.87
C SER A 136 3.62 18.15 2.26
N GLU A 137 4.48 17.16 2.48
CA GLU A 137 5.18 16.94 3.75
C GLU A 137 6.14 18.09 4.09
N ASP A 138 6.83 18.65 3.09
CA ASP A 138 7.79 19.74 3.27
C ASP A 138 7.12 21.00 3.85
N VAL A 139 5.85 21.21 3.57
CA VAL A 139 5.05 22.30 4.14
C VAL A 139 4.65 22.00 5.59
N ALA A 140 4.30 20.74 5.88
CA ALA A 140 3.89 20.32 7.23
C ALA A 140 5.09 20.21 8.19
N ALA A 141 6.26 19.82 7.70
CA ALA A 141 7.48 19.62 8.50
C ALA A 141 8.06 20.92 9.08
N ARG A 142 7.65 22.10 8.59
CA ARG A 142 8.13 23.40 9.09
C ARG A 142 7.51 23.83 10.40
N ALA A 143 6.45 23.16 10.84
CA ALA A 143 5.78 23.49 12.10
C ALA A 143 6.42 22.70 13.25
N GLU A 144 7.28 23.35 14.04
CA GLU A 144 7.69 22.77 15.31
C GLU A 144 6.55 22.89 16.33
N PRO A 145 6.15 21.77 16.99
CA PRO A 145 5.08 21.81 17.97
C PRO A 145 5.54 22.55 19.25
N SER A 146 4.64 23.34 19.79
CA SER A 146 4.83 23.91 21.11
C SER A 146 4.68 22.85 22.23
N ASP A 147 5.22 23.11 23.40
CA ASP A 147 5.06 22.19 24.53
C ASP A 147 3.60 21.99 24.94
N ASP A 148 2.74 22.98 24.73
CA ASP A 148 1.30 22.83 25.00
C ASP A 148 0.62 21.89 23.99
N GLN A 149 1.01 21.94 22.75
CA GLN A 149 0.53 20.98 21.74
C GLN A 149 1.01 19.55 22.04
N LEU A 150 2.26 19.39 22.47
CA LEU A 150 2.78 18.09 22.89
C LEU A 150 2.09 17.55 24.14
N ARG A 151 1.80 18.41 25.15
CA ARG A 151 1.03 18.01 26.35
C ARG A 151 -0.40 17.60 26.00
N ALA A 152 -1.05 18.35 25.09
CA ALA A 152 -2.38 18.02 24.62
C ALA A 152 -2.38 16.67 23.88
N TRP A 153 -1.36 16.43 23.05
CA TRP A 153 -1.19 15.16 22.34
C TRP A 153 -0.99 13.98 23.29
N LEU A 154 -0.08 14.12 24.26
CA LEU A 154 0.18 13.12 25.29
C LEU A 154 -1.09 12.76 26.08
N THR A 155 -1.89 13.77 26.40
CA THR A 155 -3.16 13.59 27.14
C THR A 155 -4.22 12.90 26.29
N ALA A 156 -4.28 13.20 24.99
CA ALA A 156 -5.25 12.62 24.06
C ALA A 156 -4.91 11.16 23.66
N HIS A 157 -3.63 10.75 23.77
CA HIS A 157 -3.15 9.43 23.35
C HIS A 157 -2.48 8.67 24.49
N PRO A 158 -3.16 8.43 25.63
CA PRO A 158 -2.55 7.82 26.81
C PRO A 158 -2.09 6.39 26.57
N GLY A 159 -2.73 5.66 25.64
CA GLY A 159 -2.38 4.28 25.31
C GLY A 159 -1.01 4.11 24.70
N ASP A 160 -0.53 5.14 23.98
CA ASP A 160 0.72 5.08 23.21
C ASP A 160 1.94 5.42 24.09
N PHE A 161 1.73 6.12 25.20
CA PHE A 161 2.81 6.66 26.00
C PHE A 161 2.83 6.17 27.46
N ARG A 162 1.78 5.46 27.89
CA ARG A 162 1.71 4.93 29.25
C ARG A 162 2.90 4.01 29.52
N ILE A 163 3.64 4.26 30.58
CA ILE A 163 4.63 3.35 31.11
C ILE A 163 3.88 2.18 31.76
N GLU A 164 4.11 0.97 31.25
CA GLU A 164 3.47 -0.24 31.75
C GLU A 164 4.01 -0.60 33.15
N PRO A 165 3.21 -1.33 33.96
CA PRO A 165 3.74 -1.90 35.20
C PRO A 165 4.83 -2.93 34.93
N ASN A 166 5.78 -3.03 35.84
CA ASN A 166 6.84 -4.02 35.81
C ASN A 166 6.72 -4.95 37.04
N TYR A 167 7.07 -6.19 36.84
CA TYR A 167 6.99 -7.24 37.88
C TYR A 167 8.34 -7.86 38.11
N THR A 168 8.76 -7.94 39.38
CA THR A 168 9.87 -8.78 39.81
C THR A 168 9.26 -9.97 40.58
N PHE A 169 9.41 -11.17 40.06
CA PHE A 169 8.80 -12.35 40.68
C PHE A 169 9.63 -13.62 40.49
N SER A 170 9.44 -14.57 41.39
CA SER A 170 9.89 -15.93 41.23
C SER A 170 8.69 -16.85 41.02
N GLN A 171 8.89 -17.91 40.27
CA GLN A 171 7.84 -18.88 39.97
C GLN A 171 8.35 -20.33 40.07
N VAL A 172 7.44 -21.22 40.44
CA VAL A 172 7.62 -22.69 40.38
C VAL A 172 6.55 -23.23 39.45
N TYR A 173 6.99 -23.91 38.40
CA TYR A 173 6.12 -24.49 37.37
C TYR A 173 5.69 -25.91 37.73
N LEU A 174 4.47 -26.27 37.40
CA LEU A 174 3.88 -27.61 37.58
C LEU A 174 3.24 -28.05 36.27
N ASP A 175 3.80 -29.09 35.68
CA ASP A 175 3.38 -29.64 34.39
C ASP A 175 2.12 -30.50 34.52
N PRO A 176 0.99 -30.09 33.91
CA PRO A 176 -0.26 -30.88 33.92
C PRO A 176 -0.07 -32.26 33.29
N GLY A 177 0.77 -32.38 32.26
CA GLY A 177 1.03 -33.65 31.57
C GLY A 177 1.76 -34.66 32.43
N ARG A 178 2.69 -34.19 33.29
CA ARG A 178 3.46 -35.05 34.19
C ARG A 178 2.68 -35.44 35.44
N ARG A 179 1.91 -34.52 35.97
CA ARG A 179 1.24 -34.71 37.29
C ARG A 179 -0.18 -35.23 37.22
N GLY A 180 -0.84 -35.09 36.06
CA GLY A 180 -2.18 -35.62 35.82
C GLY A 180 -3.17 -35.24 36.91
N ALA A 181 -3.95 -36.23 37.42
CA ALA A 181 -4.96 -36.02 38.46
C ALA A 181 -4.38 -35.54 39.80
N ASN A 182 -3.08 -35.67 40.04
CA ASN A 182 -2.45 -35.27 41.30
C ASN A 182 -2.07 -33.77 41.31
N LEU A 183 -2.11 -33.11 40.21
CA LEU A 183 -1.60 -31.71 40.01
C LEU A 183 -2.13 -30.75 41.08
N ALA A 184 -3.44 -30.69 41.29
CA ALA A 184 -4.02 -29.75 42.26
C ALA A 184 -3.60 -30.04 43.70
N ARG A 185 -3.53 -31.32 44.09
CA ARG A 185 -3.12 -31.74 45.42
C ARG A 185 -1.64 -31.40 45.66
N GLU A 186 -0.77 -31.69 44.69
CA GLU A 186 0.67 -31.45 44.78
C GLU A 186 0.96 -29.94 44.77
N ALA A 187 0.23 -29.18 43.95
CA ALA A 187 0.33 -27.70 43.95
C ALA A 187 -0.02 -27.13 45.34
N ALA A 188 -1.09 -27.61 45.99
CA ALA A 188 -1.48 -27.12 47.29
C ALA A 188 -0.44 -27.48 48.37
N GLN A 189 0.12 -28.70 48.34
CA GLN A 189 1.15 -29.16 49.27
C GLN A 189 2.45 -28.35 49.11
N LEU A 190 2.87 -28.14 47.85
CA LEU A 190 4.06 -27.37 47.54
C LEU A 190 3.89 -25.89 47.93
N LEU A 191 2.72 -25.29 47.66
CA LEU A 191 2.39 -23.95 48.09
C LEU A 191 2.47 -23.79 49.62
N ALA A 192 1.95 -24.76 50.36
CA ALA A 192 2.03 -24.73 51.84
C ALA A 192 3.48 -24.81 52.35
N ARG A 193 4.35 -25.58 51.70
CA ARG A 193 5.78 -25.64 51.99
C ARG A 193 6.47 -24.32 51.65
N LEU A 194 6.29 -23.79 50.45
CA LEU A 194 6.88 -22.53 50.00
C LEU A 194 6.45 -21.35 50.88
N LYS A 195 5.20 -21.34 51.36
CA LYS A 195 4.73 -20.30 52.33
C LYS A 195 5.48 -20.34 53.65
N ARG A 196 5.95 -21.50 54.09
CA ARG A 196 6.76 -21.64 55.32
C ARG A 196 8.20 -21.19 55.12
N GLU A 197 8.76 -21.50 53.97
CA GLU A 197 10.14 -21.18 53.62
C GLU A 197 10.32 -19.69 53.21
N GLY A 198 9.23 -19.10 52.71
CA GLY A 198 9.21 -17.70 52.25
C GLY A 198 10.15 -17.42 51.12
N SER A 199 10.93 -16.34 51.23
CA SER A 199 11.93 -15.96 50.19
C SER A 199 13.19 -16.82 50.18
N ARG A 200 13.35 -17.76 51.14
CA ARG A 200 14.50 -18.66 51.22
C ARG A 200 14.32 -19.94 50.41
N ALA A 201 13.12 -20.16 49.87
CA ALA A 201 12.84 -21.34 49.04
C ALA A 201 13.79 -21.44 47.85
N ASP A 202 14.38 -22.62 47.64
CA ASP A 202 15.19 -22.88 46.46
C ASP A 202 14.27 -23.21 45.29
N VAL A 203 13.84 -22.16 44.57
CA VAL A 203 12.90 -22.27 43.47
C VAL A 203 13.43 -23.12 42.31
N ALA A 204 14.74 -23.24 42.16
CA ALA A 204 15.34 -24.04 41.10
C ALA A 204 15.28 -25.55 41.37
N ALA A 205 15.21 -25.94 42.66
CA ALA A 205 15.06 -27.33 43.08
C ALA A 205 13.60 -27.81 43.14
N GLU A 206 12.63 -26.89 43.02
CA GLU A 206 11.23 -27.13 43.15
C GLU A 206 10.46 -27.18 41.83
N GLY A 207 9.44 -28.01 41.75
CA GLY A 207 8.54 -28.11 40.59
C GLY A 207 9.09 -28.92 39.43
N ASP A 208 8.60 -28.61 38.24
CA ASP A 208 8.98 -29.27 36.99
C ASP A 208 9.91 -28.37 36.15
N PRO A 209 10.74 -28.92 35.28
CA PRO A 209 11.59 -28.13 34.40
C PRO A 209 10.77 -27.14 33.56
N PHE A 210 11.21 -25.90 33.54
CA PHE A 210 10.54 -24.83 32.77
C PHE A 210 11.54 -24.03 31.92
N LEU A 211 11.19 -23.84 30.65
CA LEU A 211 12.09 -23.26 29.65
C LEU A 211 12.43 -21.78 29.91
N LEU A 212 11.48 -21.02 30.47
CA LEU A 212 11.63 -19.58 30.66
C LEU A 212 12.37 -19.20 31.96
N GLY A 213 12.73 -20.18 32.79
CA GLY A 213 13.42 -19.94 34.05
C GLY A 213 12.49 -19.71 35.22
N HIS A 214 13.11 -19.45 36.41
CA HIS A 214 12.41 -19.41 37.70
C HIS A 214 12.29 -18.01 38.29
N ARG A 215 13.09 -17.04 37.83
CA ARG A 215 13.13 -15.68 38.36
C ARG A 215 13.14 -14.66 37.22
N PHE A 216 12.34 -13.64 37.38
CA PHE A 216 12.16 -12.53 36.45
C PHE A 216 12.35 -11.21 37.18
N GLU A 217 13.12 -10.31 36.61
CA GLU A 217 13.41 -8.99 37.22
C GLU A 217 12.88 -7.89 36.30
N ALA A 218 12.09 -6.98 36.90
CA ALA A 218 11.48 -5.82 36.23
C ALA A 218 10.84 -6.15 34.86
N LEU A 219 10.19 -7.34 34.74
CA LEU A 219 9.57 -7.80 33.50
C LEU A 219 8.33 -6.95 33.18
N PRO A 220 8.24 -6.28 32.03
CA PRO A 220 7.08 -5.46 31.66
C PRO A 220 5.79 -6.31 31.52
N ALA A 221 4.64 -5.72 31.82
CA ALA A 221 3.33 -6.40 31.75
C ALA A 221 3.06 -7.03 30.39
N ARG A 222 3.43 -6.38 29.28
CA ARG A 222 3.29 -6.92 27.92
C ARG A 222 4.12 -8.18 27.71
N ASP A 223 5.32 -8.23 28.29
CA ASP A 223 6.23 -9.36 28.16
C ASP A 223 5.74 -10.54 29.03
N VAL A 224 5.20 -10.25 30.23
CA VAL A 224 4.48 -11.26 31.02
C VAL A 224 3.32 -11.85 30.22
N LYS A 225 2.49 -11.01 29.61
CA LYS A 225 1.36 -11.44 28.79
C LYS A 225 1.81 -12.26 27.56
N SER A 226 2.89 -11.85 26.91
CA SER A 226 3.44 -12.55 25.75
C SER A 226 4.02 -13.93 26.12
N GLN A 227 4.72 -14.01 27.27
CA GLN A 227 5.41 -15.22 27.69
C GLN A 227 4.49 -16.23 28.41
N PHE A 228 3.58 -15.77 29.27
CA PHE A 228 2.78 -16.62 30.15
C PHE A 228 1.30 -16.67 29.76
N GLY A 229 0.84 -15.75 28.93
CA GLY A 229 -0.57 -15.61 28.57
C GLY A 229 -1.32 -14.57 29.39
N GLY A 230 -2.51 -14.17 28.86
CA GLY A 230 -3.33 -13.11 29.44
C GLY A 230 -3.86 -13.42 30.85
N SER A 231 -4.23 -14.68 31.12
CA SER A 231 -4.75 -15.12 32.41
C SER A 231 -3.71 -15.00 33.52
N PHE A 232 -2.46 -15.40 33.22
CA PHE A 232 -1.35 -15.28 34.14
C PHE A 232 -1.02 -13.82 34.44
N ALA A 233 -0.95 -12.96 33.42
CA ALA A 233 -0.69 -11.55 33.61
C ALA A 233 -1.77 -10.87 34.46
N ALA A 234 -3.05 -11.13 34.18
CA ALA A 234 -4.16 -10.60 34.99
C ALA A 234 -4.15 -11.09 36.44
N ALA A 235 -3.79 -12.36 36.65
CA ALA A 235 -3.65 -12.89 38.01
C ALA A 235 -2.47 -12.23 38.74
N LEU A 236 -1.34 -12.01 38.08
CA LEU A 236 -0.14 -11.39 38.64
C LEU A 236 -0.44 -9.98 39.19
N ASP A 237 -1.30 -9.21 38.48
CA ASP A 237 -1.77 -7.90 38.91
C ASP A 237 -2.48 -7.89 40.27
N THR A 238 -3.13 -9.01 40.63
CA THR A 238 -3.90 -9.14 41.87
C THR A 238 -3.08 -9.67 43.04
N LEU A 239 -1.87 -10.15 42.77
CA LEU A 239 -1.03 -10.73 43.81
C LEU A 239 -0.50 -9.67 44.76
N ARG A 240 -0.34 -10.08 46.04
CA ARG A 240 0.30 -9.24 47.06
C ARG A 240 1.81 -9.55 47.10
N PRO A 241 2.69 -8.55 47.05
CA PRO A 241 4.11 -8.74 47.21
C PRO A 241 4.51 -9.46 48.52
N GLY A 242 5.67 -10.11 48.52
CA GLY A 242 6.31 -10.69 49.69
C GLY A 242 5.83 -12.06 50.14
N ARG A 243 4.99 -12.74 49.39
CA ARG A 243 4.53 -14.09 49.73
C ARG A 243 4.24 -14.97 48.50
N TRP A 244 4.33 -16.30 48.70
CA TRP A 244 3.92 -17.30 47.74
C TRP A 244 2.41 -17.35 47.59
N GLN A 245 1.92 -17.36 46.36
CA GLN A 245 0.50 -17.37 45.99
C GLN A 245 0.29 -18.26 44.76
N GLY A 246 -0.93 -18.63 44.48
CA GLY A 246 -1.32 -19.51 43.39
C GLY A 246 -2.19 -20.66 43.89
N PRO A 247 -2.42 -21.70 43.06
CA PRO A 247 -1.85 -21.82 41.70
C PRO A 247 -2.45 -20.83 40.72
N ILE A 248 -1.64 -20.37 39.77
CA ILE A 248 -2.02 -19.48 38.67
C ILE A 248 -1.81 -20.24 37.37
N GLU A 249 -2.80 -20.18 36.49
CA GLU A 249 -2.76 -20.84 35.21
C GLU A 249 -2.06 -19.97 34.16
N SER A 250 -1.20 -20.58 33.35
CA SER A 250 -0.58 -20.01 32.17
C SER A 250 -0.88 -20.85 30.94
N SER A 251 -0.37 -20.44 29.78
CA SER A 251 -0.41 -21.23 28.53
C SER A 251 0.35 -22.56 28.61
N TYR A 252 1.19 -22.74 29.65
CA TYR A 252 2.01 -23.95 29.86
C TYR A 252 1.46 -24.90 30.91
N GLY A 253 0.76 -24.39 31.93
CA GLY A 253 0.24 -25.15 33.04
C GLY A 253 0.10 -24.30 34.29
N LEU A 254 0.32 -24.90 35.50
CA LEU A 254 0.15 -24.19 36.75
C LEU A 254 1.48 -23.62 37.29
N HIS A 255 1.36 -22.47 37.92
CA HIS A 255 2.50 -21.78 38.54
C HIS A 255 2.17 -21.41 39.99
N LEU A 256 3.13 -21.59 40.87
CA LEU A 256 3.15 -20.93 42.18
C LEU A 256 4.08 -19.74 42.10
N VAL A 257 3.63 -18.57 42.52
CA VAL A 257 4.34 -17.31 42.26
C VAL A 257 4.64 -16.59 43.59
N HIS A 258 5.87 -16.12 43.72
CA HIS A 258 6.27 -15.16 44.74
C HIS A 258 6.53 -13.81 44.07
N LEU A 259 5.61 -12.89 44.21
CA LEU A 259 5.79 -11.53 43.73
C LEU A 259 6.72 -10.81 44.71
N HIS A 260 7.92 -10.40 44.25
CA HIS A 260 8.87 -9.63 45.05
C HIS A 260 8.49 -8.15 45.03
N GLU A 261 8.26 -7.64 43.83
CA GLU A 261 7.98 -6.22 43.61
C GLU A 261 7.04 -6.02 42.43
N ARG A 262 6.17 -5.02 42.54
CA ARG A 262 5.39 -4.49 41.42
C ARG A 262 5.57 -2.99 41.37
N VAL A 263 6.12 -2.50 40.27
CA VAL A 263 6.18 -1.08 39.95
C VAL A 263 4.93 -0.73 39.14
N GLU A 264 4.07 0.11 39.71
CA GLU A 264 2.80 0.47 39.05
C GLU A 264 3.05 1.24 37.75
N GLY A 265 2.22 0.93 36.74
CA GLY A 265 2.21 1.70 35.50
C GLY A 265 1.70 3.11 35.73
N ARG A 266 2.27 4.07 34.99
CA ARG A 266 1.92 5.50 35.16
C ARG A 266 1.93 6.24 33.82
N MET A 267 1.30 7.39 33.78
CA MET A 267 1.54 8.34 32.70
C MET A 267 2.89 9.04 32.94
N PRO A 268 3.76 9.06 31.91
CA PRO A 268 5.02 9.80 32.01
C PRO A 268 4.79 11.30 31.96
N ALA A 269 5.69 12.06 32.54
CA ALA A 269 5.76 13.51 32.30
C ALA A 269 6.24 13.76 30.85
N LEU A 270 5.84 14.90 30.27
CA LEU A 270 6.27 15.24 28.90
C LEU A 270 7.80 15.22 28.74
N SER A 271 8.53 15.67 29.78
CA SER A 271 10.00 15.68 29.78
C SER A 271 10.64 14.31 29.61
N GLU A 272 9.95 13.23 30.01
CA GLU A 272 10.45 11.85 29.92
C GLU A 272 10.24 11.24 28.52
N VAL A 273 9.22 11.71 27.80
CA VAL A 273 8.78 11.14 26.51
C VAL A 273 8.69 12.17 25.39
N ARG A 274 9.26 13.35 25.58
CA ARG A 274 9.11 14.51 24.68
C ARG A 274 9.43 14.16 23.23
N ASP A 275 10.53 13.45 22.98
CA ASP A 275 10.94 13.07 21.64
C ASP A 275 10.01 12.02 21.00
N ALA A 276 9.47 11.10 21.80
CA ALA A 276 8.48 10.13 21.34
C ALA A 276 7.17 10.84 20.97
N VAL A 277 6.67 11.73 21.85
CA VAL A 277 5.46 12.51 21.60
C VAL A 277 5.62 13.39 20.37
N ARG A 278 6.77 14.05 20.21
CA ARG A 278 7.06 14.87 19.03
C ARG A 278 7.05 14.05 17.73
N ARG A 279 7.66 12.87 17.73
CA ARG A 279 7.64 11.98 16.53
C ARG A 279 6.23 11.59 16.13
N GLU A 280 5.43 11.14 17.11
CA GLU A 280 4.05 10.72 16.84
C GLU A 280 3.16 11.90 16.41
N TRP A 281 3.29 13.05 17.06
CA TRP A 281 2.60 14.28 16.65
C TRP A 281 2.97 14.68 15.23
N SER A 282 4.26 14.73 14.89
CA SER A 282 4.73 15.09 13.56
C SER A 282 4.27 14.09 12.51
N ASN A 283 4.26 12.80 12.84
CA ASN A 283 3.72 11.76 11.96
C ASN A 283 2.23 11.96 11.69
N ALA A 284 1.45 12.29 12.71
CA ALA A 284 0.02 12.56 12.56
C ALA A 284 -0.24 13.81 11.71
N GLN A 285 0.55 14.89 11.92
CA GLN A 285 0.46 16.10 11.07
C GLN A 285 0.78 15.81 9.62
N ARG A 286 1.77 14.94 9.35
CA ARG A 286 2.12 14.51 7.99
C ARG A 286 0.98 13.74 7.34
N VAL A 287 0.38 12.80 8.05
CA VAL A 287 -0.77 12.02 7.55
C VAL A 287 -1.96 12.94 7.27
N GLU A 288 -2.27 13.87 8.17
CA GLU A 288 -3.37 14.83 7.99
C GLU A 288 -3.12 15.77 6.79
N ALA A 289 -1.89 16.24 6.60
CA ALA A 289 -1.52 17.07 5.45
C ALA A 289 -1.71 16.33 4.13
N ASN A 290 -1.29 15.07 4.06
CA ASN A 290 -1.46 14.23 2.88
C ASN A 290 -2.95 13.95 2.58
N GLU A 291 -3.75 13.67 3.59
CA GLU A 291 -5.20 13.48 3.45
C GLU A 291 -5.91 14.78 3.03
N ALA A 292 -5.50 15.92 3.55
CA ALA A 292 -6.03 17.22 3.18
C ALA A 292 -5.68 17.55 1.72
N LEU A 293 -4.45 17.29 1.30
CA LEU A 293 -4.02 17.43 -0.10
C LEU A 293 -4.87 16.52 -1.01
N TYR A 294 -5.01 15.25 -0.66
CA TYR A 294 -5.79 14.29 -1.44
C TYR A 294 -7.25 14.74 -1.61
N ARG A 295 -7.90 15.16 -0.51
CA ARG A 295 -9.28 15.68 -0.55
C ARG A 295 -9.40 16.87 -1.51
N LYS A 296 -8.47 17.84 -1.42
CA LYS A 296 -8.44 19.01 -2.30
C LYS A 296 -8.20 18.64 -3.78
N LEU A 297 -7.36 17.65 -4.03
CA LEU A 297 -7.12 17.17 -5.39
C LEU A 297 -8.34 16.44 -5.94
N LEU A 298 -9.00 15.62 -5.12
CA LEU A 298 -10.17 14.83 -5.50
C LEU A 298 -11.34 15.71 -5.98
N GLU A 299 -11.49 16.91 -5.45
CA GLU A 299 -12.52 17.88 -5.91
C GLU A 299 -12.42 18.22 -7.41
N ARG A 300 -11.25 17.97 -8.03
CA ARG A 300 -11.03 18.24 -9.47
C ARG A 300 -11.41 17.06 -10.37
N TYR A 301 -11.80 15.92 -9.79
CA TYR A 301 -12.04 14.69 -10.52
C TYR A 301 -13.47 14.18 -10.31
N SER A 302 -14.08 13.68 -11.38
CA SER A 302 -15.30 12.90 -11.29
C SER A 302 -14.94 11.41 -11.25
N VAL A 303 -15.35 10.72 -10.17
CA VAL A 303 -15.04 9.30 -9.99
C VAL A 303 -16.27 8.47 -10.32
N THR A 304 -16.17 7.62 -11.33
CA THR A 304 -17.20 6.62 -11.66
C THR A 304 -16.64 5.23 -11.40
N ILE A 305 -17.36 4.45 -10.59
CA ILE A 305 -16.98 3.07 -10.27
C ILE A 305 -17.92 2.14 -11.02
N GLU A 306 -17.40 1.45 -12.02
CA GLU A 306 -18.14 0.39 -12.71
C GLU A 306 -18.14 -0.87 -11.85
N LYS A 307 -19.35 -1.42 -11.61
CA LYS A 307 -19.45 -2.69 -10.89
C LYS A 307 -18.92 -3.81 -11.78
N PRO A 308 -18.11 -4.74 -11.25
CA PRO A 308 -17.70 -5.92 -12.00
C PRO A 308 -18.94 -6.65 -12.49
N ARG A 309 -18.99 -6.96 -13.80
CA ARG A 309 -20.04 -7.83 -14.33
C ARG A 309 -19.85 -9.20 -13.65
N PRO A 310 -20.91 -9.77 -13.00
CA PRO A 310 -20.78 -11.12 -12.46
C PRO A 310 -20.30 -12.05 -13.56
N ALA A 311 -19.31 -12.90 -13.26
CA ALA A 311 -18.77 -13.85 -14.21
C ALA A 311 -19.94 -14.69 -14.73
N ALA A 312 -20.14 -14.68 -16.06
CA ALA A 312 -21.14 -15.52 -16.71
C ALA A 312 -20.83 -16.98 -16.36
N GLY A 313 -21.62 -17.58 -15.46
CA GLY A 313 -21.41 -18.96 -14.98
C GLY A 313 -21.55 -19.15 -13.46
N ALA A 314 -21.60 -18.06 -12.67
CA ALA A 314 -21.79 -18.23 -11.20
C ALA A 314 -23.22 -18.62 -10.84
N ASP A 315 -24.23 -18.26 -11.66
CA ASP A 315 -25.64 -18.57 -11.38
C ASP A 315 -26.00 -20.02 -11.69
N THR A 316 -25.36 -20.63 -12.69
CA THR A 316 -25.58 -22.06 -13.03
C THR A 316 -25.07 -23.01 -11.94
N ALA A 317 -23.94 -22.71 -11.30
CA ALA A 317 -23.38 -23.52 -10.23
C ALA A 317 -24.17 -23.38 -8.89
N ALA A 318 -24.87 -22.27 -8.70
CA ALA A 318 -25.71 -22.06 -7.53
C ALA A 318 -27.07 -22.75 -7.67
N GLU A 319 -27.63 -22.84 -8.87
CA GLU A 319 -28.89 -23.57 -9.17
C GLU A 319 -28.68 -25.08 -9.15
N GLU A 320 -27.56 -25.60 -9.67
CA GLU A 320 -27.23 -27.04 -9.57
C GLU A 320 -27.09 -27.50 -8.12
N ARG A 321 -26.41 -26.73 -7.25
CA ARG A 321 -26.29 -27.07 -5.82
C ARG A 321 -27.60 -26.94 -5.03
N ARG A 322 -28.56 -26.13 -5.51
CA ARG A 322 -29.91 -26.05 -4.93
C ARG A 322 -30.80 -27.22 -5.37
N GLY A 323 -30.58 -27.74 -6.58
CA GLY A 323 -31.26 -28.93 -7.10
C GLY A 323 -30.84 -30.22 -6.38
N GLU A 324 -29.55 -30.37 -6.06
CA GLU A 324 -29.03 -31.56 -5.35
C GLU A 324 -29.45 -31.65 -3.86
N ARG A 325 -29.73 -30.52 -3.19
CA ARG A 325 -30.21 -30.53 -1.79
C ARG A 325 -31.72 -30.77 -1.64
N ARG A 326 -32.46 -30.90 -2.76
CA ARG A 326 -33.91 -31.19 -2.73
C ARG A 326 -34.26 -32.62 -3.22
N ARG A 327 -33.27 -33.44 -3.49
CA ARG A 327 -33.41 -34.87 -3.73
C ARG A 327 -32.80 -35.62 -2.53
#